data_cbe0e9c0aadef3db8c623cae87ed7073
#
_entry.id   cbe0e9c0aadef3db8c623cae87ed7073
#
_cell.length_a   1.000
_cell.length_b   1.000
_cell.length_c   1.000
_cell.angle_alpha   90.00
_cell.angle_beta   90.00
_cell.angle_gamma   90.00
#
_symmetry.space_group_name_H-M   'P 1'
#
loop_
_entity.id
_entity.type
_entity.pdbx_description
1 polymer ?
#
loop_
_entity_poly.entity_id
_entity_poly.type
_entity_poly.pdbx_seq_one_letter_code
_entity_poly.pdbx_strand_id
1 'polypeptide(L)'
;MRVRLSFLLLIATLPVSSETILVHAHRGGRAARPENTLPAFQYAIDTGADALELDLAVTKDNVLVVSHSPYLVQPEGTDAFMKAVLANERVCSGPPLPPGTLIHSLTLAEIRQYDCGAKRLAAFPQQKAVPNTHIPTFDEVLDLAPKGTFDFNIETKISPAHPEITPSPEVFVKMIDDAVRKHHLQSRVILQSFDFRTLRAMKEIDPQIRLSALFGQAKYDGFMGITDKDKSFAHIAAVSGANILSPDESLATADEVAVAHKAGLQVIPYTSNTVERWEKLSEAHVDGIITDDPAGLLQWLRSRKPALHP
;
A
#
# COMPACT_ATOMS: atom_id res chain seq x y z
N MET A 1 50.12 -16.62 50.61
CA MET A 1 48.93 -17.26 49.95
C MET A 1 48.21 -16.21 49.15
N ARG A 2 48.35 -16.18 47.79
CA ARG A 2 47.74 -15.20 46.89
C ARG A 2 46.54 -15.85 46.19
N VAL A 3 45.34 -15.41 46.58
CA VAL A 3 44.10 -15.87 45.96
C VAL A 3 43.95 -15.13 44.61
N ARG A 4 43.97 -15.85 43.47
CA ARG A 4 43.61 -15.30 42.16
C ARG A 4 42.10 -15.40 41.98
N LEU A 5 41.42 -14.26 41.98
CA LEU A 5 40.02 -14.14 41.59
C LEU A 5 39.96 -14.14 40.06
N SER A 6 39.45 -15.22 39.45
CA SER A 6 39.15 -15.25 38.03
C SER A 6 37.71 -14.71 37.83
N PHE A 7 37.62 -13.56 37.17
CA PHE A 7 36.33 -13.03 36.71
C PHE A 7 35.91 -13.79 35.44
N LEU A 8 34.86 -14.58 35.56
CA LEU A 8 34.17 -15.18 34.39
C LEU A 8 33.27 -14.10 33.79
N LEU A 9 33.63 -13.61 32.60
CA LEU A 9 32.79 -12.68 31.83
C LEU A 9 31.66 -13.51 31.18
N LEU A 10 30.44 -13.43 31.73
CA LEU A 10 29.25 -14.03 31.14
C LEU A 10 28.83 -13.12 29.97
N ILE A 11 29.15 -13.50 28.74
CA ILE A 11 28.61 -12.85 27.54
C ILE A 11 27.17 -13.33 27.42
N ALA A 12 26.22 -12.51 27.86
CA ALA A 12 24.83 -12.73 27.57
C ALA A 12 24.58 -12.45 26.07
N THR A 13 24.44 -13.50 25.27
CA THR A 13 23.91 -13.40 23.93
C THR A 13 22.43 -13.03 24.07
N LEU A 14 22.10 -11.77 23.80
CA LEU A 14 20.72 -11.37 23.62
C LEU A 14 20.16 -12.17 22.43
N PRO A 15 18.94 -12.74 22.55
CA PRO A 15 18.32 -13.38 21.40
C PRO A 15 18.14 -12.29 20.34
N VAL A 16 18.69 -12.50 19.16
CA VAL A 16 18.35 -11.72 17.97
C VAL A 16 16.87 -12.02 17.73
N SER A 17 16.01 -11.08 18.10
CA SER A 17 14.61 -11.11 17.70
C SER A 17 14.61 -11.19 16.18
N SER A 18 14.15 -12.30 15.63
CA SER A 18 13.87 -12.41 14.20
C SER A 18 12.77 -11.38 13.91
N GLU A 19 13.14 -10.20 13.42
CA GLU A 19 12.18 -9.21 12.97
C GLU A 19 11.31 -9.85 11.90
N THR A 20 10.00 -9.91 12.18
CA THR A 20 9.05 -10.53 11.26
C THR A 20 8.70 -9.49 10.22
N ILE A 21 9.09 -9.70 8.96
CA ILE A 21 8.69 -8.84 7.84
C ILE A 21 7.19 -8.97 7.63
N LEU A 22 6.46 -7.84 7.70
CA LEU A 22 5.03 -7.78 7.46
C LEU A 22 4.73 -7.87 5.96
N VAL A 23 3.70 -8.62 5.59
CA VAL A 23 3.28 -8.80 4.20
C VAL A 23 2.04 -7.97 3.91
N HIS A 24 2.20 -6.91 3.12
CA HIS A 24 1.10 -6.08 2.64
C HIS A 24 0.68 -6.54 1.25
N ALA A 25 -0.56 -7.02 1.12
CA ALA A 25 -1.10 -7.54 -0.14
C ALA A 25 -1.52 -6.39 -1.06
N HIS A 26 -0.65 -5.99 -1.99
CA HIS A 26 -0.87 -4.90 -2.94
C HIS A 26 -2.16 -5.10 -3.74
N ARG A 27 -3.11 -4.16 -3.58
CA ARG A 27 -4.46 -4.20 -4.17
C ARG A 27 -5.19 -5.54 -3.90
N GLY A 28 -4.92 -6.16 -2.73
CA GLY A 28 -5.48 -7.46 -2.35
C GLY A 28 -4.77 -8.67 -2.95
N GLY A 29 -3.55 -8.54 -3.52
CA GLY A 29 -2.81 -9.64 -4.16
C GLY A 29 -3.14 -9.78 -5.63
N ARG A 30 -2.88 -8.73 -6.39
CA ARG A 30 -3.25 -8.57 -7.81
C ARG A 30 -2.62 -9.61 -8.75
N ALA A 31 -1.54 -10.28 -8.36
CA ALA A 31 -0.98 -11.37 -9.15
C ALA A 31 -1.92 -12.58 -9.23
N ALA A 32 -2.80 -12.78 -8.25
CA ALA A 32 -3.68 -13.94 -8.14
C ALA A 32 -5.15 -13.64 -8.43
N ARG A 33 -5.64 -12.43 -8.15
CA ARG A 33 -7.06 -12.01 -8.28
C ARG A 33 -7.17 -10.62 -8.91
N PRO A 34 -8.34 -10.25 -9.47
CA PRO A 34 -8.57 -8.91 -9.97
C PRO A 34 -8.37 -7.87 -8.87
N GLU A 35 -7.47 -6.92 -9.12
CA GLU A 35 -7.04 -5.92 -8.15
C GLU A 35 -8.17 -5.08 -7.55
N ASN A 36 -8.01 -4.67 -6.29
CA ASN A 36 -8.94 -3.76 -5.64
C ASN A 36 -10.40 -4.27 -5.68
N THR A 37 -10.60 -5.56 -5.41
CA THR A 37 -11.91 -6.22 -5.38
C THR A 37 -12.09 -7.05 -4.12
N LEU A 38 -13.33 -7.28 -3.69
CA LEU A 38 -13.61 -8.13 -2.53
C LEU A 38 -13.02 -9.55 -2.67
N PRO A 39 -13.08 -10.22 -3.86
CA PRO A 39 -12.37 -11.49 -4.06
C PRO A 39 -10.87 -11.43 -3.89
N ALA A 40 -10.21 -10.30 -4.23
CA ALA A 40 -8.76 -10.13 -4.00
C ALA A 40 -8.46 -9.96 -2.50
N PHE A 41 -9.23 -9.14 -1.80
CA PHE A 41 -9.06 -8.97 -0.35
C PHE A 41 -9.36 -10.25 0.42
N GLN A 42 -10.39 -11.01 0.04
CA GLN A 42 -10.64 -12.32 0.64
C GLN A 42 -9.46 -13.27 0.41
N TYR A 43 -8.89 -13.30 -0.80
CA TYR A 43 -7.69 -14.10 -1.08
C TYR A 43 -6.50 -13.68 -0.20
N ALA A 44 -6.25 -12.38 -0.01
CA ALA A 44 -5.19 -11.89 0.86
C ALA A 44 -5.40 -12.33 2.33
N ILE A 45 -6.64 -12.27 2.83
CA ILE A 45 -7.01 -12.76 4.16
C ILE A 45 -6.75 -14.27 4.27
N ASP A 46 -7.20 -15.05 3.30
CA ASP A 46 -7.08 -16.51 3.27
C ASP A 46 -5.61 -16.97 3.21
N THR A 47 -4.71 -16.16 2.61
CA THR A 47 -3.27 -16.45 2.59
C THR A 47 -2.57 -16.09 3.90
N GLY A 48 -3.17 -15.25 4.71
CA GLY A 48 -2.62 -14.76 5.98
C GLY A 48 -1.72 -13.53 5.81
N ALA A 49 -2.05 -12.64 4.86
CA ALA A 49 -1.38 -11.36 4.74
C ALA A 49 -1.60 -10.50 5.99
N ASP A 50 -0.58 -9.72 6.40
CA ASP A 50 -0.64 -8.87 7.58
C ASP A 50 -1.40 -7.58 7.34
N ALA A 51 -1.46 -7.11 6.08
CA ALA A 51 -2.26 -5.96 5.70
C ALA A 51 -2.89 -6.13 4.30
N LEU A 52 -4.11 -5.60 4.16
CA LEU A 52 -4.74 -5.37 2.86
C LEU A 52 -4.35 -3.99 2.38
N GLU A 53 -3.59 -3.93 1.31
CA GLU A 53 -3.28 -2.66 0.68
C GLU A 53 -4.33 -2.38 -0.40
N LEU A 54 -4.81 -1.12 -0.47
CA LEU A 54 -5.89 -0.68 -1.35
C LEU A 54 -5.79 0.80 -1.69
N ASP A 55 -6.41 1.16 -2.81
CA ASP A 55 -6.42 2.52 -3.34
C ASP A 55 -7.83 3.12 -3.29
N LEU A 56 -7.97 4.36 -2.86
CA LEU A 56 -9.27 5.03 -2.81
C LEU A 56 -9.44 6.09 -3.89
N ALA A 57 -10.63 6.11 -4.46
CA ALA A 57 -11.18 7.15 -5.31
C ALA A 57 -12.54 7.60 -4.76
N VAL A 58 -13.06 8.72 -5.26
CA VAL A 58 -14.34 9.30 -4.82
C VAL A 58 -15.27 9.43 -6.01
N THR A 59 -16.51 8.98 -5.86
CA THR A 59 -17.56 9.10 -6.88
C THR A 59 -18.17 10.51 -6.92
N LYS A 60 -18.97 10.82 -7.95
CA LYS A 60 -19.72 12.07 -8.10
C LYS A 60 -20.70 12.34 -6.94
N ASP A 61 -21.26 11.29 -6.38
CA ASP A 61 -22.17 11.32 -5.23
C ASP A 61 -21.47 11.14 -3.89
N ASN A 62 -20.15 11.43 -3.85
CA ASN A 62 -19.31 11.43 -2.66
C ASN A 62 -19.27 10.08 -1.92
N VAL A 63 -19.17 8.98 -2.63
CA VAL A 63 -18.92 7.65 -2.06
C VAL A 63 -17.46 7.29 -2.26
N LEU A 64 -16.79 6.84 -1.20
CA LEU A 64 -15.44 6.26 -1.29
C LEU A 64 -15.53 4.89 -1.96
N VAL A 65 -14.80 4.71 -3.06
CA VAL A 65 -14.71 3.45 -3.81
C VAL A 65 -13.26 3.03 -3.98
N VAL A 66 -13.03 1.72 -4.20
CA VAL A 66 -11.68 1.16 -4.22
C VAL A 66 -11.19 1.00 -5.66
N SER A 67 -10.31 1.90 -6.10
CA SER A 67 -9.72 1.89 -7.44
C SER A 67 -8.39 2.62 -7.48
N HIS A 68 -7.39 2.00 -8.13
CA HIS A 68 -6.09 2.63 -8.37
C HIS A 68 -6.17 3.70 -9.46
N SER A 69 -6.76 3.35 -10.61
CA SER A 69 -6.98 4.32 -11.67
C SER A 69 -8.11 5.28 -11.30
N PRO A 70 -7.94 6.60 -11.49
CA PRO A 70 -9.04 7.56 -11.37
C PRO A 70 -10.03 7.44 -12.54
N TYR A 71 -9.68 6.69 -13.59
CA TYR A 71 -10.50 6.47 -14.77
C TYR A 71 -11.23 5.14 -14.70
N LEU A 72 -12.52 5.14 -14.99
CA LEU A 72 -13.28 3.91 -15.24
C LEU A 72 -13.02 3.39 -16.67
N VAL A 73 -12.93 4.30 -17.63
CA VAL A 73 -12.48 4.03 -19.01
C VAL A 73 -11.21 4.83 -19.28
N GLN A 74 -10.15 4.15 -19.67
CA GLN A 74 -8.83 4.75 -19.86
C GLN A 74 -8.86 5.82 -20.96
N PRO A 75 -8.09 6.92 -20.82
CA PRO A 75 -7.97 7.95 -21.85
C PRO A 75 -7.24 7.42 -23.09
N GLU A 76 -7.61 7.96 -24.25
CA GLU A 76 -6.91 7.75 -25.54
C GLU A 76 -5.85 8.84 -25.77
N GLY A 77 -4.91 8.58 -26.70
CA GLY A 77 -3.93 9.58 -27.13
C GLY A 77 -2.84 9.91 -26.11
N THR A 78 -2.67 9.09 -25.08
CA THR A 78 -1.62 9.28 -24.07
C THR A 78 -0.23 9.01 -24.65
N ASP A 79 0.80 9.62 -24.04
CA ASP A 79 2.20 9.35 -24.39
C ASP A 79 2.63 7.90 -24.06
N ALA A 80 3.85 7.54 -24.46
CA ALA A 80 4.37 6.18 -24.27
C ALA A 80 4.47 5.77 -22.78
N PHE A 81 4.78 6.72 -21.89
CA PHE A 81 4.87 6.47 -20.45
C PHE A 81 3.51 6.16 -19.88
N MET A 82 2.51 7.01 -20.13
CA MET A 82 1.13 6.78 -19.66
C MET A 82 0.53 5.49 -20.25
N LYS A 83 0.82 5.17 -21.54
CA LYS A 83 0.41 3.88 -22.11
C LYS A 83 0.98 2.69 -21.33
N ALA A 84 2.24 2.75 -20.93
CA ALA A 84 2.86 1.68 -20.14
C ALA A 84 2.22 1.55 -18.74
N VAL A 85 1.92 2.67 -18.08
CA VAL A 85 1.20 2.69 -16.80
C VAL A 85 -0.18 2.08 -16.94
N LEU A 86 -0.97 2.56 -17.91
CA LEU A 86 -2.36 2.15 -18.14
C LEU A 86 -2.51 0.71 -18.64
N ALA A 87 -1.48 0.16 -19.33
CA ALA A 87 -1.49 -1.23 -19.79
C ALA A 87 -1.57 -2.25 -18.63
N ASN A 88 -1.15 -1.85 -17.43
CA ASN A 88 -1.17 -2.67 -16.22
C ASN A 88 -2.37 -2.36 -15.30
N GLU A 89 -3.29 -1.50 -15.74
CA GLU A 89 -4.48 -1.16 -14.98
C GLU A 89 -5.63 -2.12 -15.27
N ARG A 90 -6.49 -2.31 -14.27
CA ARG A 90 -7.71 -3.09 -14.38
C ARG A 90 -8.62 -2.54 -15.50
N VAL A 91 -9.17 -3.45 -16.30
CA VAL A 91 -10.16 -3.13 -17.33
C VAL A 91 -11.52 -3.61 -16.90
N CYS A 92 -12.47 -2.69 -16.73
CA CYS A 92 -13.86 -3.02 -16.46
C CYS A 92 -14.66 -3.16 -17.76
N SER A 93 -15.67 -4.02 -17.75
CA SER A 93 -16.59 -4.26 -18.88
C SER A 93 -18.00 -3.85 -18.48
N GLY A 94 -18.68 -3.06 -19.32
CA GLY A 94 -20.02 -2.57 -19.02
C GLY A 94 -20.58 -1.69 -20.15
N PRO A 95 -21.58 -0.87 -19.89
CA PRO A 95 -22.13 0.07 -20.87
C PRO A 95 -21.02 0.96 -21.48
N PRO A 96 -21.13 1.34 -22.77
CA PRO A 96 -20.14 2.18 -23.41
C PRO A 96 -20.06 3.56 -22.77
N LEU A 97 -18.84 4.02 -22.47
CA LEU A 97 -18.54 5.37 -21.98
C LEU A 97 -17.40 5.96 -22.82
N PRO A 98 -17.30 7.29 -22.91
CA PRO A 98 -16.20 7.95 -23.58
C PRO A 98 -14.84 7.58 -22.97
N PRO A 99 -13.77 7.49 -23.77
CA PRO A 99 -12.41 7.40 -23.25
C PRO A 99 -12.08 8.57 -22.30
N GLY A 100 -11.36 8.27 -21.21
CA GLY A 100 -11.03 9.26 -20.19
C GLY A 100 -12.16 9.54 -19.20
N THR A 101 -13.21 8.71 -19.15
CA THR A 101 -14.27 8.87 -18.16
C THR A 101 -13.74 8.64 -16.75
N LEU A 102 -13.80 9.70 -15.92
CA LEU A 102 -13.36 9.68 -14.52
C LEU A 102 -14.38 8.99 -13.61
N ILE A 103 -13.90 8.26 -12.61
CA ILE A 103 -14.74 7.74 -11.50
C ILE A 103 -15.47 8.91 -10.81
N HIS A 104 -14.80 10.04 -10.61
CA HIS A 104 -15.38 11.23 -9.95
C HIS A 104 -16.50 11.90 -10.77
N SER A 105 -16.68 11.55 -12.04
CA SER A 105 -17.79 12.04 -12.86
C SER A 105 -19.04 11.13 -12.83
N LEU A 106 -18.97 9.95 -12.19
CA LEU A 106 -20.01 8.95 -12.14
C LEU A 106 -20.52 8.73 -10.71
N THR A 107 -21.79 8.44 -10.57
CA THR A 107 -22.38 7.97 -9.32
C THR A 107 -22.00 6.51 -9.04
N LEU A 108 -22.10 6.09 -7.77
CA LEU A 108 -21.90 4.68 -7.40
C LEU A 108 -22.82 3.73 -8.20
N ALA A 109 -24.07 4.14 -8.43
CA ALA A 109 -25.05 3.33 -9.18
C ALA A 109 -24.62 3.11 -10.64
N GLU A 110 -24.00 4.12 -11.29
CA GLU A 110 -23.44 4.01 -12.64
C GLU A 110 -22.20 3.11 -12.64
N ILE A 111 -21.28 3.27 -11.69
CA ILE A 111 -20.06 2.47 -11.57
C ILE A 111 -20.40 0.98 -11.34
N ARG A 112 -21.43 0.67 -10.58
CA ARG A 112 -21.85 -0.71 -10.29
C ARG A 112 -22.42 -1.48 -11.49
N GLN A 113 -22.63 -0.83 -12.62
CA GLN A 113 -22.99 -1.50 -13.86
C GLN A 113 -21.81 -2.20 -14.55
N TYR A 114 -20.59 -2.01 -14.03
CA TYR A 114 -19.36 -2.53 -14.64
C TYR A 114 -18.84 -3.76 -13.90
N ASP A 115 -18.51 -4.80 -14.70
CA ASP A 115 -17.76 -5.96 -14.22
C ASP A 115 -16.26 -5.68 -14.36
N CYS A 116 -15.59 -5.56 -13.22
CA CYS A 116 -14.16 -5.26 -13.12
C CYS A 116 -13.32 -6.50 -12.77
N GLY A 117 -13.91 -7.69 -12.76
CA GLY A 117 -13.23 -8.94 -12.46
C GLY A 117 -13.20 -9.95 -13.60
N ALA A 118 -13.95 -9.72 -14.69
CA ALA A 118 -14.04 -10.67 -15.80
C ALA A 118 -12.76 -10.78 -16.63
N LYS A 119 -11.92 -9.74 -16.66
CA LYS A 119 -10.69 -9.69 -17.46
C LYS A 119 -9.47 -9.84 -16.61
N ARG A 120 -8.57 -10.72 -17.04
CA ARG A 120 -7.24 -10.89 -16.46
C ARG A 120 -6.27 -9.86 -17.04
N LEU A 121 -5.37 -9.35 -16.21
CA LEU A 121 -4.26 -8.51 -16.64
C LEU A 121 -3.20 -9.36 -17.36
N ALA A 122 -2.69 -8.86 -18.48
CA ALA A 122 -1.66 -9.56 -19.25
C ALA A 122 -0.34 -9.73 -18.46
N ALA A 123 -0.02 -8.78 -17.60
CA ALA A 123 1.16 -8.83 -16.73
C ALA A 123 1.11 -9.96 -15.70
N PHE A 124 -0.08 -10.50 -15.38
CA PHE A 124 -0.27 -11.54 -14.39
C PHE A 124 -0.90 -12.80 -15.00
N PRO A 125 -0.10 -13.68 -15.66
CA PRO A 125 -0.61 -14.86 -16.36
C PRO A 125 -1.29 -15.86 -15.43
N GLN A 126 -1.00 -15.85 -14.13
CA GLN A 126 -1.60 -16.72 -13.13
C GLN A 126 -2.87 -16.14 -12.47
N GLN A 127 -3.17 -14.87 -12.74
CA GLN A 127 -4.36 -14.21 -12.18
C GLN A 127 -5.64 -14.95 -12.62
N LYS A 128 -6.51 -15.26 -11.67
CA LYS A 128 -7.81 -15.88 -11.95
C LYS A 128 -8.87 -14.81 -12.05
N ALA A 129 -9.51 -14.69 -13.20
CA ALA A 129 -10.68 -13.83 -13.37
C ALA A 129 -11.81 -14.26 -12.42
N VAL A 130 -12.57 -13.28 -11.95
CA VAL A 130 -13.76 -13.47 -11.13
C VAL A 130 -14.89 -12.63 -11.73
N PRO A 131 -15.64 -13.15 -12.73
CA PRO A 131 -16.72 -12.41 -13.36
C PRO A 131 -17.80 -11.95 -12.37
N ASN A 132 -18.57 -10.94 -12.75
CA ASN A 132 -19.60 -10.29 -11.93
C ASN A 132 -19.03 -9.62 -10.65
N THR A 133 -17.81 -9.10 -10.75
CA THR A 133 -17.16 -8.39 -9.65
C THR A 133 -17.18 -6.90 -9.93
N HIS A 134 -17.80 -6.14 -9.03
CA HIS A 134 -17.86 -4.67 -9.11
C HIS A 134 -16.72 -4.00 -8.33
N ILE A 135 -16.51 -2.71 -8.61
CA ILE A 135 -15.70 -1.85 -7.75
C ILE A 135 -16.38 -1.79 -6.38
N PRO A 136 -15.72 -2.22 -5.29
CA PRO A 136 -16.32 -2.14 -3.97
C PRO A 136 -16.28 -0.71 -3.41
N THR A 137 -17.20 -0.38 -2.52
CA THR A 137 -17.07 0.77 -1.65
C THR A 137 -16.03 0.52 -0.59
N PHE A 138 -15.51 1.58 0.01
CA PHE A 138 -14.59 1.46 1.13
C PHE A 138 -15.26 0.82 2.36
N ASP A 139 -16.52 1.15 2.64
CA ASP A 139 -17.31 0.49 3.70
C ASP A 139 -17.37 -1.04 3.50
N GLU A 140 -17.63 -1.52 2.27
CA GLU A 140 -17.68 -2.96 1.97
C GLU A 140 -16.32 -3.65 2.23
N VAL A 141 -15.20 -2.93 2.06
CA VAL A 141 -13.87 -3.47 2.40
C VAL A 141 -13.63 -3.45 3.91
N LEU A 142 -14.03 -2.38 4.61
CA LEU A 142 -13.93 -2.32 6.07
C LEU A 142 -14.79 -3.38 6.78
N ASP A 143 -15.91 -3.79 6.17
CA ASP A 143 -16.75 -4.90 6.65
C ASP A 143 -16.03 -6.27 6.66
N LEU A 144 -14.85 -6.38 6.05
CA LEU A 144 -14.00 -7.57 6.15
C LEU A 144 -13.23 -7.66 7.48
N ALA A 145 -13.16 -6.59 8.27
CA ALA A 145 -12.38 -6.52 9.52
C ALA A 145 -12.62 -7.67 10.51
N PRO A 146 -13.87 -8.20 10.69
CA PRO A 146 -14.11 -9.34 11.59
C PRO A 146 -13.49 -10.66 11.13
N LYS A 147 -13.02 -10.76 9.87
CA LYS A 147 -12.44 -11.99 9.32
C LYS A 147 -10.99 -12.24 9.74
N GLY A 148 -10.35 -11.31 10.43
CA GLY A 148 -8.97 -11.46 10.90
C GLY A 148 -8.42 -10.24 11.62
N THR A 149 -7.14 -10.29 11.94
CA THR A 149 -6.41 -9.23 12.65
C THR A 149 -5.52 -8.38 11.73
N PHE A 150 -5.64 -8.53 10.41
CA PHE A 150 -4.91 -7.77 9.40
C PHE A 150 -5.21 -6.26 9.49
N ASP A 151 -4.29 -5.47 9.04
CA ASP A 151 -4.42 -4.02 8.90
C ASP A 151 -4.98 -3.64 7.52
N PHE A 152 -5.43 -2.37 7.38
CA PHE A 152 -5.81 -1.75 6.12
C PHE A 152 -4.77 -0.68 5.77
N ASN A 153 -3.99 -0.88 4.72
CA ASN A 153 -3.05 0.11 4.20
C ASN A 153 -3.68 0.83 3.00
N ILE A 154 -4.11 2.07 3.19
CA ILE A 154 -5.04 2.79 2.33
C ILE A 154 -4.32 3.93 1.61
N GLU A 155 -4.25 3.88 0.28
CA GLU A 155 -3.69 4.97 -0.51
C GLU A 155 -4.76 5.98 -0.95
N THR A 156 -4.47 7.27 -0.77
CA THR A 156 -5.26 8.35 -1.36
C THR A 156 -4.80 8.62 -2.80
N LYS A 157 -5.62 8.28 -3.80
CA LYS A 157 -5.36 8.57 -5.21
C LYS A 157 -5.74 10.01 -5.54
N ILE A 158 -4.86 10.94 -5.21
CA ILE A 158 -5.03 12.38 -5.41
C ILE A 158 -3.80 12.97 -6.10
N SER A 159 -3.98 13.98 -6.91
CA SER A 159 -2.89 14.69 -7.58
C SER A 159 -3.13 16.19 -7.57
N PRO A 160 -2.15 17.01 -7.16
CA PRO A 160 -2.26 18.47 -7.25
C PRO A 160 -2.28 18.99 -8.69
N ALA A 161 -1.73 18.21 -9.64
CA ALA A 161 -1.78 18.54 -11.06
C ALA A 161 -3.15 18.28 -11.70
N HIS A 162 -4.00 17.47 -11.03
CA HIS A 162 -5.30 17.03 -11.52
C HIS A 162 -6.37 17.17 -10.44
N PRO A 163 -6.74 18.41 -10.05
CA PRO A 163 -7.73 18.62 -8.97
C PRO A 163 -9.14 18.15 -9.33
N GLU A 164 -9.39 17.82 -10.59
CA GLU A 164 -10.69 17.33 -11.09
C GLU A 164 -10.93 15.85 -10.78
N ILE A 165 -9.90 15.09 -10.36
CA ILE A 165 -10.04 13.63 -10.15
C ILE A 165 -10.59 13.25 -8.77
N THR A 166 -10.48 14.15 -7.78
CA THR A 166 -10.93 13.93 -6.40
C THR A 166 -11.33 15.26 -5.74
N PRO A 167 -12.05 15.24 -4.60
CA PRO A 167 -12.19 16.40 -3.72
C PRO A 167 -10.83 16.91 -3.20
N SER A 168 -10.84 18.07 -2.51
CA SER A 168 -9.62 18.58 -1.85
C SER A 168 -9.05 17.59 -0.84
N PRO A 169 -7.73 17.67 -0.52
CA PRO A 169 -7.10 16.77 0.45
C PRO A 169 -7.86 16.67 1.78
N GLU A 170 -8.33 17.80 2.31
CA GLU A 170 -9.02 17.89 3.60
C GLU A 170 -10.39 17.19 3.55
N VAL A 171 -11.15 17.37 2.45
CA VAL A 171 -12.45 16.72 2.25
C VAL A 171 -12.26 15.22 2.08
N PHE A 172 -11.30 14.80 1.25
CA PHE A 172 -11.03 13.39 1.00
C PHE A 172 -10.65 12.66 2.29
N VAL A 173 -9.71 13.23 3.05
CA VAL A 173 -9.23 12.67 4.32
C VAL A 173 -10.35 12.62 5.37
N LYS A 174 -11.20 13.66 5.44
CA LYS A 174 -12.36 13.66 6.34
C LYS A 174 -13.33 12.52 6.03
N MET A 175 -13.59 12.24 4.74
CA MET A 175 -14.45 11.12 4.33
C MET A 175 -13.86 9.78 4.77
N ILE A 176 -12.52 9.61 4.66
CA ILE A 176 -11.82 8.41 5.11
C ILE A 176 -11.92 8.26 6.63
N ASP A 177 -11.62 9.32 7.39
CA ASP A 177 -11.70 9.31 8.85
C ASP A 177 -13.11 8.95 9.33
N ASP A 178 -14.16 9.57 8.74
CA ASP A 178 -15.55 9.27 9.09
C ASP A 178 -15.89 7.78 8.88
N ALA A 179 -15.45 7.18 7.77
CA ALA A 179 -15.66 5.76 7.50
C ALA A 179 -14.89 4.88 8.49
N VAL A 180 -13.63 5.18 8.75
CA VAL A 180 -12.78 4.43 9.70
C VAL A 180 -13.34 4.48 11.13
N ARG A 181 -13.79 5.65 11.58
CA ARG A 181 -14.43 5.84 12.90
C ARG A 181 -15.75 5.11 13.01
N LYS A 182 -16.58 5.13 11.97
CA LYS A 182 -17.85 4.38 11.90
C LYS A 182 -17.64 2.89 12.14
N HIS A 183 -16.53 2.33 11.63
CA HIS A 183 -16.17 0.91 11.80
C HIS A 183 -15.28 0.63 13.04
N HIS A 184 -14.89 1.66 13.80
CA HIS A 184 -13.99 1.57 14.96
C HIS A 184 -12.61 0.94 14.63
N LEU A 185 -12.02 1.32 13.49
CA LEU A 185 -10.82 0.69 12.95
C LEU A 185 -9.56 1.59 12.97
N GLN A 186 -9.56 2.71 13.72
CA GLN A 186 -8.46 3.68 13.71
C GLN A 186 -7.09 3.03 13.99
N SER A 187 -7.03 2.08 14.92
CA SER A 187 -5.79 1.37 15.28
C SER A 187 -5.31 0.35 14.23
N ARG A 188 -6.19 0.01 13.26
CA ARG A 188 -5.92 -0.97 12.19
C ARG A 188 -5.71 -0.32 10.84
N VAL A 189 -5.64 1.01 10.77
CA VAL A 189 -5.47 1.74 9.51
C VAL A 189 -4.09 2.36 9.42
N ILE A 190 -3.51 2.26 8.23
CA ILE A 190 -2.38 3.04 7.77
C ILE A 190 -2.89 3.86 6.58
N LEU A 191 -2.77 5.20 6.64
CA LEU A 191 -3.01 6.06 5.49
C LEU A 191 -1.69 6.31 4.77
N GLN A 192 -1.61 5.89 3.51
CA GLN A 192 -0.44 6.14 2.67
C GLN A 192 -0.76 7.10 1.53
N SER A 193 0.22 7.88 1.09
CA SER A 193 0.05 8.82 -0.01
C SER A 193 1.38 9.30 -0.60
N PHE A 194 1.37 9.56 -1.91
CA PHE A 194 2.38 10.38 -2.59
C PHE A 194 2.14 11.88 -2.37
N ASP A 195 0.91 12.29 -2.06
CA ASP A 195 0.55 13.67 -1.76
C ASP A 195 0.51 13.90 -0.25
N PHE A 196 1.59 14.41 0.30
CA PHE A 196 1.75 14.59 1.74
C PHE A 196 0.78 15.62 2.36
N ARG A 197 0.02 16.37 1.55
CA ARG A 197 -1.07 17.21 2.08
C ARG A 197 -2.13 16.36 2.77
N THR A 198 -2.44 15.17 2.22
CA THR A 198 -3.40 14.24 2.83
C THR A 198 -2.88 13.66 4.14
N LEU A 199 -1.57 13.33 4.23
CA LEU A 199 -0.97 12.84 5.46
C LEU A 199 -1.03 13.88 6.57
N ARG A 200 -0.70 15.14 6.26
CA ARG A 200 -0.78 16.24 7.23
C ARG A 200 -2.21 16.50 7.67
N ALA A 201 -3.17 16.54 6.74
CA ALA A 201 -4.57 16.71 7.06
C ALA A 201 -5.09 15.57 7.98
N MET A 202 -4.71 14.31 7.73
CA MET A 202 -5.09 13.19 8.61
C MET A 202 -4.48 13.35 9.99
N LYS A 203 -3.21 13.74 10.09
CA LYS A 203 -2.54 13.95 11.38
C LYS A 203 -3.24 14.98 12.27
N GLU A 204 -3.82 16.00 11.65
CA GLU A 204 -4.57 17.05 12.36
C GLU A 204 -5.92 16.55 12.87
N ILE A 205 -6.65 15.72 12.11
CA ILE A 205 -8.00 15.28 12.47
C ILE A 205 -8.04 13.98 13.27
N ASP A 206 -7.14 13.04 13.00
CA ASP A 206 -7.00 11.79 13.75
C ASP A 206 -5.53 11.33 13.90
N PRO A 207 -4.85 11.74 14.96
CA PRO A 207 -3.46 11.35 15.22
C PRO A 207 -3.29 9.86 15.59
N GLN A 208 -4.37 9.09 15.76
CA GLN A 208 -4.30 7.64 16.03
C GLN A 208 -4.05 6.83 14.75
N ILE A 209 -4.43 7.37 13.59
CA ILE A 209 -4.18 6.73 12.30
C ILE A 209 -2.69 6.83 11.97
N ARG A 210 -2.08 5.68 11.67
CA ARG A 210 -0.69 5.59 11.24
C ARG A 210 -0.54 6.19 9.83
N LEU A 211 0.55 6.90 9.60
CA LEU A 211 0.78 7.59 8.33
C LEU A 211 2.00 7.01 7.63
N SER A 212 1.88 6.76 6.33
CA SER A 212 2.94 6.25 5.48
C SER A 212 3.19 7.17 4.29
N ALA A 213 4.43 7.60 4.13
CA ALA A 213 4.86 8.42 3.00
C ALA A 213 5.29 7.52 1.83
N LEU A 214 4.58 7.61 0.70
CA LEU A 214 4.97 6.99 -0.56
C LEU A 214 5.90 7.93 -1.35
N PHE A 215 7.00 7.40 -1.86
CA PHE A 215 7.91 8.14 -2.74
C PHE A 215 8.71 7.17 -3.63
N GLY A 216 9.15 7.65 -4.79
CA GLY A 216 9.81 6.82 -5.78
C GLY A 216 10.98 7.50 -6.46
N GLN A 217 11.45 6.87 -7.53
CA GLN A 217 12.55 7.36 -8.38
C GLN A 217 12.17 8.59 -9.21
N ALA A 218 10.87 8.81 -9.45
CA ALA A 218 10.40 9.94 -10.23
C ALA A 218 10.91 11.27 -9.67
N LYS A 219 11.15 12.23 -10.55
CA LYS A 219 11.52 13.59 -10.17
C LYS A 219 10.34 14.26 -9.49
N TYR A 220 10.56 14.70 -8.28
CA TYR A 220 9.64 15.57 -7.58
C TYR A 220 10.14 17.00 -7.76
N ASP A 221 9.49 17.79 -8.61
CA ASP A 221 9.87 19.19 -8.93
C ASP A 221 9.60 20.14 -7.74
N GLY A 222 10.21 19.86 -6.59
CA GLY A 222 10.02 20.60 -5.34
C GLY A 222 8.62 20.44 -4.72
N PHE A 223 7.78 19.57 -5.28
CA PHE A 223 6.46 19.29 -4.74
C PHE A 223 6.57 18.71 -3.34
N MET A 224 5.83 19.27 -2.39
CA MET A 224 5.86 18.91 -0.96
C MET A 224 7.24 19.05 -0.28
N GLY A 225 8.18 19.79 -0.86
CA GLY A 225 9.54 19.97 -0.35
C GLY A 225 10.52 18.87 -0.72
N ILE A 226 10.09 17.85 -1.50
CA ILE A 226 10.96 16.80 -2.00
C ILE A 226 11.62 17.30 -3.28
N THR A 227 12.94 17.19 -3.36
CA THR A 227 13.73 17.50 -4.56
C THR A 227 14.54 16.28 -4.97
N ASP A 228 15.01 16.22 -6.23
CA ASP A 228 15.92 15.17 -6.68
C ASP A 228 17.23 15.10 -5.87
N LYS A 229 17.57 16.19 -5.19
CA LYS A 229 18.79 16.30 -4.38
C LYS A 229 18.64 15.80 -2.96
N ASP A 230 17.41 15.72 -2.46
CA ASP A 230 17.13 15.33 -1.08
C ASP A 230 15.93 14.39 -1.01
N LYS A 231 16.20 13.12 -1.31
CA LYS A 231 15.29 11.99 -1.11
C LYS A 231 15.70 11.14 0.08
N SER A 232 16.52 11.70 1.00
CA SER A 232 16.89 10.99 2.22
C SER A 232 15.62 10.65 3.03
N PHE A 233 15.61 9.49 3.64
CA PHE A 233 14.48 9.04 4.46
C PHE A 233 14.19 10.00 5.61
N ALA A 234 15.23 10.62 6.17
CA ALA A 234 15.08 11.65 7.20
C ALA A 234 14.32 12.89 6.68
N HIS A 235 14.64 13.36 5.46
CA HIS A 235 13.93 14.49 4.85
C HIS A 235 12.48 14.16 4.54
N ILE A 236 12.23 13.00 3.90
CA ILE A 236 10.86 12.54 3.59
C ILE A 236 10.01 12.47 4.87
N ALA A 237 10.54 11.91 5.95
CA ALA A 237 9.82 11.85 7.23
C ALA A 237 9.50 13.25 7.77
N ALA A 238 10.46 14.17 7.73
CA ALA A 238 10.27 15.53 8.22
C ALA A 238 9.20 16.31 7.45
N VAL A 239 9.17 16.20 6.11
CA VAL A 239 8.22 16.95 5.27
C VAL A 239 6.84 16.30 5.20
N SER A 240 6.72 14.98 5.35
CA SER A 240 5.45 14.26 5.35
C SER A 240 4.78 14.23 6.72
N GLY A 241 5.57 14.22 7.79
CA GLY A 241 5.10 13.96 9.15
C GLY A 241 4.68 12.51 9.41
N ALA A 242 5.04 11.60 8.50
CA ALA A 242 4.74 10.18 8.59
C ALA A 242 5.69 9.46 9.55
N ASN A 243 5.22 8.35 10.13
CA ASN A 243 5.99 7.44 10.96
C ASN A 243 6.34 6.12 10.24
N ILE A 244 5.81 5.92 9.03
CA ILE A 244 6.15 4.84 8.12
C ILE A 244 6.65 5.46 6.81
N LEU A 245 7.69 4.90 6.25
CA LEU A 245 8.23 5.26 4.95
C LEU A 245 7.99 4.11 3.98
N SER A 246 7.30 4.38 2.88
CA SER A 246 7.06 3.40 1.81
C SER A 246 7.73 3.87 0.52
N PRO A 247 9.07 3.66 0.39
CA PRO A 247 9.82 3.99 -0.81
C PRO A 247 9.55 2.98 -1.94
N ASP A 248 9.86 3.39 -3.19
CA ASP A 248 10.16 2.42 -4.25
C ASP A 248 11.21 1.42 -3.74
N GLU A 249 11.05 0.12 -4.05
CA GLU A 249 11.91 -0.95 -3.52
C GLU A 249 13.40 -0.74 -3.76
N SER A 250 13.76 -0.02 -4.83
CA SER A 250 15.15 0.25 -5.19
C SER A 250 15.82 1.30 -4.31
N LEU A 251 15.05 2.08 -3.56
CA LEU A 251 15.53 3.12 -2.63
C LEU A 251 15.73 2.58 -1.20
N ALA A 252 15.15 1.43 -0.86
CA ALA A 252 15.26 0.82 0.47
C ALA A 252 16.61 0.09 0.66
N THR A 253 17.69 0.86 0.76
CA THR A 253 19.03 0.33 1.06
C THR A 253 19.21 0.10 2.56
N ALA A 254 20.14 -0.79 2.94
CA ALA A 254 20.44 -1.06 4.36
C ALA A 254 20.82 0.20 5.14
N ASP A 255 21.56 1.12 4.52
CA ASP A 255 21.98 2.38 5.15
C ASP A 255 20.77 3.30 5.42
N GLU A 256 19.87 3.47 4.43
CA GLU A 256 18.68 4.31 4.58
C GLU A 256 17.68 3.70 5.59
N VAL A 257 17.50 2.38 5.58
CA VAL A 257 16.68 1.68 6.57
C VAL A 257 17.24 1.87 7.98
N ALA A 258 18.57 1.73 8.16
CA ALA A 258 19.21 1.96 9.46
C ALA A 258 19.06 3.42 9.95
N VAL A 259 19.09 4.39 9.04
CA VAL A 259 18.83 5.81 9.36
C VAL A 259 17.37 5.99 9.80
N ALA A 260 16.42 5.40 9.10
CA ALA A 260 15.00 5.44 9.46
C ALA A 260 14.75 4.82 10.84
N HIS A 261 15.28 3.63 11.11
CA HIS A 261 15.13 2.94 12.41
C HIS A 261 15.71 3.75 13.57
N LYS A 262 16.87 4.43 13.39
CA LYS A 262 17.43 5.34 14.41
C LYS A 262 16.50 6.51 14.75
N ALA A 263 15.67 6.92 13.80
CA ALA A 263 14.66 7.96 13.98
C ALA A 263 13.31 7.41 14.48
N GLY A 264 13.19 6.10 14.75
CA GLY A 264 11.97 5.44 15.20
C GLY A 264 10.93 5.26 14.09
N LEU A 265 11.36 5.26 12.83
CA LEU A 265 10.49 5.10 11.66
C LEU A 265 10.50 3.65 11.19
N GLN A 266 9.38 3.19 10.65
CA GLN A 266 9.28 1.91 9.92
C GLN A 266 9.50 2.12 8.42
N VAL A 267 10.01 1.07 7.73
CA VAL A 267 10.24 1.08 6.28
C VAL A 267 9.51 -0.09 5.63
N ILE A 268 8.53 0.22 4.75
CA ILE A 268 7.68 -0.76 4.07
C ILE A 268 7.66 -0.44 2.56
N PRO A 269 8.67 -0.89 1.80
CA PRO A 269 8.80 -0.57 0.37
C PRO A 269 7.74 -1.22 -0.52
N TYR A 270 7.50 -0.61 -1.70
CA TYR A 270 6.62 -1.07 -2.77
C TYR A 270 7.36 -1.11 -4.12
N THR A 271 6.94 -1.83 -5.14
CA THR A 271 6.16 -3.05 -5.06
C THR A 271 7.11 -4.18 -5.42
N SER A 272 7.38 -5.04 -4.50
CA SER A 272 8.43 -6.06 -4.63
C SER A 272 7.84 -7.45 -4.88
N ASN A 273 8.22 -8.08 -6.02
CA ASN A 273 7.51 -9.24 -6.56
C ASN A 273 8.41 -10.44 -6.88
N THR A 274 9.70 -10.38 -6.55
CA THR A 274 10.64 -11.48 -6.86
C THR A 274 11.45 -11.91 -5.64
N VAL A 275 11.81 -13.19 -5.58
CA VAL A 275 12.62 -13.75 -4.49
C VAL A 275 13.93 -12.97 -4.31
N GLU A 276 14.59 -12.59 -5.40
CA GLU A 276 15.82 -11.80 -5.36
C GLU A 276 15.62 -10.44 -4.66
N ARG A 277 14.48 -9.77 -4.93
CA ARG A 277 14.15 -8.49 -4.31
C ARG A 277 13.78 -8.67 -2.84
N TRP A 278 12.97 -9.67 -2.53
CA TRP A 278 12.61 -9.99 -1.13
C TRP A 278 13.85 -10.29 -0.29
N GLU A 279 14.84 -10.98 -0.86
CA GLU A 279 16.11 -11.27 -0.20
C GLU A 279 16.88 -9.99 0.14
N LYS A 280 17.07 -9.09 -0.85
CA LYS A 280 17.73 -7.79 -0.64
C LYS A 280 17.04 -6.92 0.40
N LEU A 281 15.70 -6.87 0.38
CA LEU A 281 14.93 -6.11 1.36
C LEU A 281 15.00 -6.74 2.76
N SER A 282 14.99 -8.06 2.85
CA SER A 282 15.21 -8.77 4.12
C SER A 282 16.60 -8.51 4.71
N GLU A 283 17.64 -8.48 3.86
CA GLU A 283 19.02 -8.14 4.27
C GLU A 283 19.16 -6.67 4.68
N ALA A 284 18.32 -5.79 4.11
CA ALA A 284 18.23 -4.40 4.51
C ALA A 284 17.41 -4.18 5.80
N HIS A 285 16.82 -5.23 6.37
CA HIS A 285 16.00 -5.21 7.59
C HIS A 285 14.75 -4.32 7.50
N VAL A 286 14.04 -4.35 6.36
CA VAL A 286 12.77 -3.61 6.24
C VAL A 286 11.69 -4.22 7.16
N ASP A 287 10.73 -3.40 7.63
CA ASP A 287 9.68 -3.82 8.55
C ASP A 287 8.53 -4.56 7.86
N GLY A 288 8.34 -4.31 6.57
CA GLY A 288 7.32 -4.97 5.76
C GLY A 288 7.61 -4.84 4.27
N ILE A 289 6.84 -5.53 3.45
CA ILE A 289 6.94 -5.49 1.99
C ILE A 289 5.53 -5.42 1.38
N ILE A 290 5.30 -4.43 0.52
CA ILE A 290 4.11 -4.37 -0.32
C ILE A 290 4.37 -5.19 -1.59
N THR A 291 3.56 -6.24 -1.83
CA THR A 291 3.76 -7.20 -2.92
C THR A 291 2.47 -7.55 -3.65
N ASP A 292 2.56 -7.78 -4.95
CA ASP A 292 1.47 -8.32 -5.78
C ASP A 292 1.18 -9.80 -5.48
N ASP A 293 2.19 -10.54 -4.96
CA ASP A 293 2.10 -11.97 -4.64
C ASP A 293 2.30 -12.25 -3.13
N PRO A 294 1.29 -11.97 -2.29
CA PRO A 294 1.40 -12.20 -0.85
C PRO A 294 1.60 -13.68 -0.50
N ALA A 295 1.03 -14.61 -1.26
CA ALA A 295 1.21 -16.04 -1.00
C ALA A 295 2.65 -16.48 -1.26
N GLY A 296 3.26 -16.03 -2.37
CA GLY A 296 4.66 -16.32 -2.70
C GLY A 296 5.61 -15.74 -1.67
N LEU A 297 5.43 -14.48 -1.25
CA LEU A 297 6.27 -13.86 -0.22
C LEU A 297 6.13 -14.58 1.13
N LEU A 298 4.92 -14.90 1.57
CA LEU A 298 4.70 -15.67 2.81
C LEU A 298 5.34 -17.07 2.76
N GLN A 299 5.24 -17.75 1.63
CA GLN A 299 5.89 -19.06 1.44
C GLN A 299 7.42 -18.92 1.54
N TRP A 300 8.00 -17.90 0.90
CA TRP A 300 9.43 -17.65 0.96
C TRP A 300 9.89 -17.31 2.37
N LEU A 301 9.19 -16.45 3.11
CA LEU A 301 9.50 -16.11 4.50
C LEU A 301 9.46 -17.35 5.41
N ARG A 302 8.46 -18.23 5.24
CA ARG A 302 8.38 -19.49 6.00
C ARG A 302 9.56 -20.43 5.73
N SER A 303 10.05 -20.48 4.50
CA SER A 303 11.18 -21.32 4.12
C SER A 303 12.53 -20.88 4.73
N ARG A 304 12.63 -19.63 5.16
CA ARG A 304 13.83 -19.04 5.81
C ARG A 304 13.87 -19.22 7.32
N LYS A 305 12.74 -19.51 7.96
CA LYS A 305 12.74 -19.83 9.41
C LYS A 305 13.46 -21.17 9.59
N PRO A 306 14.46 -21.27 10.50
CA PRO A 306 15.05 -22.57 10.83
C PRO A 306 13.92 -23.52 11.23
N ALA A 307 13.94 -24.74 10.71
CA ALA A 307 13.03 -25.78 11.20
C ALA A 307 13.21 -25.85 12.71
N LEU A 308 12.16 -25.53 13.47
CA LEU A 308 12.13 -25.84 14.91
C LEU A 308 12.26 -27.36 14.98
N HIS A 309 13.45 -27.86 15.32
CA HIS A 309 13.61 -29.28 15.63
C HIS A 309 12.71 -29.61 16.83
N PRO A 310 11.90 -30.67 16.74
CA PRO A 310 11.00 -31.08 17.80
C PRO A 310 11.74 -31.49 19.08
#